data_bf495bb003d4a0e5d1516b6fb09fd438
#
_entry.id   bf495bb003d4a0e5d1516b6fb09fd438
#
_cell.length_a   1.000
_cell.length_b   1.000
_cell.length_c   1.000
_cell.angle_alpha   90.00
_cell.angle_beta   90.00
_cell.angle_gamma   90.00
#
_symmetry.space_group_name_H-M   'P 1'
#
loop_
_entity.id
_entity.type
_entity.pdbx_description
1 polymer ?
#
loop_
_entity_poly.entity_id
_entity_poly.type
_entity_poly.pdbx_seq_one_letter_code
_entity_poly.pdbx_strand_id
1 'polypeptide(L)'
;MSSFEVPEVSNKQVIFKNYVVGKVNDSDFEIRTSQLRLELPEDGTNDVLVKNLYLSPDPYMRSRMKEDYTSYVPPFTPGKPIDGYGVSKVVLSKNPVFKEGDYVTSFTRWEEYSLIPGGNRLKVIDTSESVPLSYYVGCLGMPGFTAYVGLYEILKPKQGETIYVSAASGAVGQLVGQLAKLAGLYVVGSAGSQQKIDLLKEKLGYDAAFNYKQETDYNAALKKYCPKGIDMYFENVGGKMLEAVLDNMNKFGRIAVCGLISQYDKENSDGIHNLSRLISARITMRGFLQGDHANLQPEFLQKMLGYLKENKFVYIEDIDEGLESAVGAFVKLLSGGNVGKQILKVATD
;
A
#
# COMPACT_ATOMS: atom_id res chain seq x y z
N MET A 1 -50.38 4.00 -10.76
CA MET A 1 -48.98 4.38 -10.51
C MET A 1 -48.17 3.11 -10.65
N SER A 2 -47.38 2.96 -11.72
CA SER A 2 -46.51 1.82 -11.86
C SER A 2 -45.44 1.94 -10.76
N SER A 3 -45.43 1.05 -9.79
CA SER A 3 -44.32 0.90 -8.86
C SER A 3 -43.10 0.50 -9.70
N PHE A 4 -42.15 1.43 -9.89
CA PHE A 4 -40.84 1.05 -10.43
C PHE A 4 -40.23 0.09 -9.41
N GLU A 5 -40.10 -1.18 -9.76
CA GLU A 5 -39.36 -2.13 -8.93
C GLU A 5 -37.92 -1.67 -8.83
N VAL A 6 -37.46 -1.47 -7.61
CA VAL A 6 -36.04 -1.13 -7.35
C VAL A 6 -35.20 -2.33 -7.80
N PRO A 7 -34.20 -2.14 -8.68
CA PRO A 7 -33.36 -3.24 -9.15
C PRO A 7 -32.67 -3.93 -7.98
N GLU A 8 -32.69 -5.26 -8.00
CA GLU A 8 -31.94 -6.10 -7.05
C GLU A 8 -30.75 -6.75 -7.78
N VAL A 9 -29.59 -6.68 -7.16
CA VAL A 9 -28.33 -7.21 -7.71
C VAL A 9 -27.67 -8.17 -6.75
N SER A 10 -26.93 -9.11 -7.29
CA SER A 10 -26.00 -9.93 -6.50
C SER A 10 -24.88 -9.04 -5.95
N ASN A 11 -24.51 -9.21 -4.68
CA ASN A 11 -23.40 -8.53 -4.03
C ASN A 11 -22.49 -9.55 -3.36
N LYS A 12 -21.39 -9.89 -4.02
CA LYS A 12 -20.38 -10.78 -3.49
C LYS A 12 -19.48 -10.03 -2.53
N GLN A 13 -19.04 -10.70 -1.45
CA GLN A 13 -18.33 -10.09 -0.32
C GLN A 13 -17.22 -11.01 0.17
N VAL A 14 -16.12 -10.44 0.64
CA VAL A 14 -15.02 -11.14 1.34
C VAL A 14 -15.19 -10.96 2.84
N ILE A 15 -15.66 -11.99 3.51
CA ILE A 15 -15.97 -11.99 4.94
C ILE A 15 -14.76 -12.45 5.75
N PHE A 16 -14.38 -11.68 6.77
CA PHE A 16 -13.39 -12.07 7.77
C PHE A 16 -14.04 -13.03 8.79
N LYS A 17 -13.44 -14.21 9.02
CA LYS A 17 -14.06 -15.23 9.88
C LYS A 17 -13.67 -15.08 11.34
N ASN A 18 -12.36 -15.05 11.64
CA ASN A 18 -11.85 -15.01 13.00
C ASN A 18 -10.50 -14.32 13.04
N TYR A 19 -10.11 -13.81 14.22
CA TYR A 19 -8.76 -13.27 14.44
C TYR A 19 -7.69 -14.32 14.21
N VAL A 20 -6.56 -13.90 13.65
CA VAL A 20 -5.51 -14.80 13.12
C VAL A 20 -4.23 -14.64 13.92
N VAL A 21 -3.73 -15.77 14.42
CA VAL A 21 -2.39 -15.92 14.99
C VAL A 21 -1.50 -16.62 13.97
N GLY A 22 -0.32 -16.10 13.70
CA GLY A 22 0.59 -16.67 12.70
C GLY A 22 0.25 -16.27 11.27
N LYS A 23 0.49 -17.15 10.32
CA LYS A 23 0.27 -16.90 8.89
C LYS A 23 -1.20 -16.88 8.52
N VAL A 24 -1.54 -15.96 7.64
CA VAL A 24 -2.88 -15.87 7.03
C VAL A 24 -3.07 -16.98 6.00
N ASN A 25 -4.24 -17.58 6.00
CA ASN A 25 -4.64 -18.66 5.10
C ASN A 25 -6.01 -18.36 4.47
N ASP A 26 -6.34 -19.06 3.40
CA ASP A 26 -7.63 -18.92 2.73
C ASP A 26 -8.81 -19.24 3.66
N SER A 27 -8.61 -20.16 4.62
CA SER A 27 -9.62 -20.55 5.61
C SER A 27 -10.03 -19.43 6.58
N ASP A 28 -9.25 -18.35 6.70
CA ASP A 28 -9.54 -17.19 7.55
C ASP A 28 -10.62 -16.29 6.96
N PHE A 29 -11.03 -16.57 5.73
CA PHE A 29 -12.03 -15.82 4.98
C PHE A 29 -13.14 -16.71 4.46
N GLU A 30 -14.23 -16.08 4.04
CA GLU A 30 -15.36 -16.68 3.34
C GLU A 30 -15.79 -15.76 2.21
N ILE A 31 -16.02 -16.30 1.02
CA ILE A 31 -16.71 -15.56 -0.05
C ILE A 31 -18.22 -15.80 0.12
N ARG A 32 -18.96 -14.72 0.37
CA ARG A 32 -20.41 -14.76 0.56
C ARG A 32 -21.10 -13.92 -0.49
N THR A 33 -22.21 -14.41 -1.00
CA THR A 33 -23.07 -13.65 -1.92
C THR A 33 -24.37 -13.30 -1.20
N SER A 34 -24.75 -12.03 -1.24
CA SER A 34 -26.04 -11.52 -0.76
C SER A 34 -26.80 -10.83 -1.91
N GLN A 35 -28.09 -10.60 -1.73
CA GLN A 35 -28.86 -9.73 -2.61
C GLN A 35 -28.83 -8.31 -2.06
N LEU A 36 -28.70 -7.33 -2.95
CA LEU A 36 -28.68 -5.91 -2.60
C LEU A 36 -29.67 -5.18 -3.50
N ARG A 37 -30.57 -4.41 -2.88
CA ARG A 37 -31.44 -3.48 -3.62
C ARG A 37 -30.63 -2.21 -3.90
N LEU A 38 -30.66 -1.74 -5.16
CA LEU A 38 -30.03 -0.49 -5.56
C LEU A 38 -30.89 0.70 -5.15
N GLU A 39 -30.92 0.94 -3.84
CA GLU A 39 -31.61 2.06 -3.22
C GLU A 39 -30.80 2.64 -2.06
N LEU A 40 -31.02 3.91 -1.76
CA LEU A 40 -30.47 4.56 -0.58
C LEU A 40 -31.47 4.52 0.57
N PRO A 41 -31.02 4.29 1.84
CA PRO A 41 -31.89 4.35 2.99
C PRO A 41 -32.70 5.65 3.04
N GLU A 42 -33.99 5.58 3.42
CA GLU A 42 -34.87 6.75 3.49
C GLU A 42 -34.35 7.81 4.44
N ASP A 43 -33.84 7.38 5.59
CA ASP A 43 -33.26 8.17 6.66
C ASP A 43 -31.77 8.53 6.43
N GLY A 44 -31.13 7.92 5.43
CA GLY A 44 -29.73 8.17 5.07
C GLY A 44 -29.53 9.55 4.46
N THR A 45 -28.98 10.48 5.23
CA THR A 45 -28.59 11.81 4.72
C THR A 45 -27.19 11.76 4.15
N ASN A 46 -27.02 12.25 2.92
CA ASN A 46 -25.75 12.30 2.21
C ASN A 46 -25.11 10.93 1.90
N ASP A 47 -25.85 9.84 1.98
CA ASP A 47 -25.34 8.51 1.66
C ASP A 47 -25.03 8.36 0.18
N VAL A 48 -24.04 7.54 -0.13
CA VAL A 48 -23.58 7.25 -1.49
C VAL A 48 -23.47 5.73 -1.67
N LEU A 49 -24.16 5.19 -2.68
CA LEU A 49 -23.98 3.80 -3.11
C LEU A 49 -22.96 3.76 -4.24
N VAL A 50 -21.94 2.94 -4.09
CA VAL A 50 -20.87 2.81 -5.07
C VAL A 50 -20.75 1.37 -5.58
N LYS A 51 -20.36 1.20 -6.85
CA LYS A 51 -19.87 -0.05 -7.43
C LYS A 51 -18.36 -0.05 -7.34
N ASN A 52 -17.77 -1.05 -6.67
CA ASN A 52 -16.33 -1.16 -6.54
C ASN A 52 -15.71 -1.67 -7.84
N LEU A 53 -14.66 -1.00 -8.31
CA LEU A 53 -13.93 -1.34 -9.53
C LEU A 53 -12.58 -1.96 -9.21
N TYR A 54 -11.82 -1.31 -8.32
CA TYR A 54 -10.51 -1.77 -7.86
C TYR A 54 -10.41 -1.71 -6.35
N LEU A 55 -9.83 -2.75 -5.75
CA LEU A 55 -9.53 -2.80 -4.32
C LEU A 55 -8.02 -2.99 -4.12
N SER A 56 -7.51 -2.44 -3.02
CA SER A 56 -6.10 -2.44 -2.67
C SER A 56 -5.79 -3.45 -1.58
N PRO A 57 -5.25 -4.63 -1.90
CA PRO A 57 -4.58 -5.44 -0.91
C PRO A 57 -3.33 -4.72 -0.40
N ASP A 58 -3.24 -4.49 0.92
CA ASP A 58 -2.15 -3.75 1.55
C ASP A 58 -1.64 -4.48 2.80
N PRO A 59 -0.31 -4.49 3.06
CA PRO A 59 0.27 -5.25 4.19
C PRO A 59 -0.26 -4.85 5.57
N TYR A 60 -0.64 -3.55 5.78
CA TYR A 60 -1.18 -3.09 7.05
C TYR A 60 -2.47 -3.82 7.45
N MET A 61 -3.23 -4.34 6.48
CA MET A 61 -4.47 -5.09 6.72
C MET A 61 -4.21 -6.35 7.58
N ARG A 62 -2.98 -6.89 7.56
CA ARG A 62 -2.59 -8.01 8.43
C ARG A 62 -2.69 -7.64 9.92
N SER A 63 -2.34 -6.44 10.31
CA SER A 63 -2.46 -6.00 11.72
C SER A 63 -3.92 -5.94 12.17
N ARG A 64 -4.84 -5.63 11.24
CA ARG A 64 -6.29 -5.58 11.50
C ARG A 64 -6.93 -6.97 11.70
N MET A 65 -6.21 -8.04 11.37
CA MET A 65 -6.65 -9.42 11.62
C MET A 65 -6.30 -9.91 13.04
N LYS A 66 -5.75 -9.05 13.89
CA LYS A 66 -5.53 -9.29 15.33
C LYS A 66 -6.56 -8.50 16.12
N GLU A 67 -6.94 -8.99 17.29
CA GLU A 67 -7.82 -8.28 18.21
C GLU A 67 -7.01 -7.21 18.98
N ASP A 68 -6.60 -6.18 18.26
CA ASP A 68 -5.78 -5.08 18.78
C ASP A 68 -6.45 -3.73 18.50
N TYR A 69 -6.99 -3.12 19.54
CA TYR A 69 -7.65 -1.82 19.51
C TYR A 69 -6.68 -0.65 19.82
N THR A 70 -5.39 -0.93 20.03
CA THR A 70 -4.37 0.09 20.28
C THR A 70 -3.69 0.58 19.01
N SER A 71 -3.95 -0.08 17.88
CA SER A 71 -3.40 0.29 16.58
C SER A 71 -4.02 1.56 16.02
N TYR A 72 -3.33 2.23 15.09
CA TYR A 72 -3.81 3.43 14.38
C TYR A 72 -5.04 3.17 13.48
N VAL A 73 -5.38 1.92 13.23
CA VAL A 73 -6.56 1.48 12.48
C VAL A 73 -7.26 0.36 13.24
N PRO A 74 -8.59 0.40 13.37
CA PRO A 74 -9.32 -0.62 14.13
C PRO A 74 -9.19 -2.00 13.48
N PRO A 75 -9.28 -3.10 14.26
CA PRO A 75 -9.29 -4.46 13.74
C PRO A 75 -10.51 -4.71 12.85
N PHE A 76 -10.41 -5.72 11.97
CA PHE A 76 -11.57 -6.26 11.28
C PHE A 76 -12.55 -6.88 12.27
N THR A 77 -13.83 -6.86 11.93
CA THR A 77 -14.87 -7.47 12.75
C THR A 77 -15.19 -8.87 12.20
N PRO A 78 -15.01 -9.94 12.98
CA PRO A 78 -15.42 -11.28 12.56
C PRO A 78 -16.88 -11.34 12.09
N GLY A 79 -17.14 -12.07 11.01
CA GLY A 79 -18.45 -12.19 10.37
C GLY A 79 -18.86 -11.02 9.48
N LYS A 80 -18.01 -9.99 9.33
CA LYS A 80 -18.24 -8.82 8.47
C LYS A 80 -17.28 -8.82 7.28
N PRO A 81 -17.65 -8.14 6.16
CA PRO A 81 -16.69 -7.89 5.09
C PRO A 81 -15.47 -7.14 5.58
N ILE A 82 -14.28 -7.50 5.10
CA ILE A 82 -13.08 -6.67 5.29
C ILE A 82 -13.21 -5.38 4.49
N ASP A 83 -12.42 -4.38 4.85
CA ASP A 83 -12.43 -3.07 4.16
C ASP A 83 -11.02 -2.52 3.95
N GLY A 84 -10.89 -1.62 3.00
CA GLY A 84 -9.63 -1.00 2.64
C GLY A 84 -9.79 0.07 1.56
N TYR A 85 -8.65 0.53 1.04
CA TYR A 85 -8.66 1.50 -0.06
C TYR A 85 -9.18 0.87 -1.35
N GLY A 86 -9.91 1.67 -2.13
CA GLY A 86 -10.48 1.25 -3.40
C GLY A 86 -10.70 2.42 -4.37
N VAL A 87 -11.08 2.06 -5.58
CA VAL A 87 -11.65 2.96 -6.59
C VAL A 87 -13.01 2.42 -6.97
N SER A 88 -13.99 3.29 -6.97
CA SER A 88 -15.39 2.94 -7.18
C SER A 88 -16.07 3.92 -8.12
N LYS A 89 -17.20 3.51 -8.69
CA LYS A 89 -18.11 4.36 -9.46
C LYS A 89 -19.35 4.62 -8.63
N VAL A 90 -19.78 5.88 -8.55
CA VAL A 90 -21.03 6.27 -7.88
C VAL A 90 -22.23 5.73 -8.66
N VAL A 91 -23.08 4.96 -7.99
CA VAL A 91 -24.32 4.40 -8.57
C VAL A 91 -25.52 5.24 -8.18
N LEU A 92 -25.64 5.60 -6.88
CA LEU A 92 -26.68 6.47 -6.35
C LEU A 92 -26.06 7.42 -5.31
N SER A 93 -26.57 8.64 -5.23
CA SER A 93 -26.08 9.61 -4.24
C SER A 93 -27.19 10.53 -3.73
N LYS A 94 -27.24 10.70 -2.41
CA LYS A 94 -27.94 11.80 -1.72
C LYS A 94 -26.97 12.92 -1.31
N ASN A 95 -25.68 12.75 -1.56
CA ASN A 95 -24.65 13.74 -1.20
C ASN A 95 -24.44 14.72 -2.36
N PRO A 96 -24.54 16.05 -2.15
CA PRO A 96 -24.44 17.03 -3.22
C PRO A 96 -23.06 17.11 -3.89
N VAL A 97 -22.02 16.55 -3.24
CA VAL A 97 -20.65 16.56 -3.77
C VAL A 97 -20.43 15.47 -4.82
N PHE A 98 -21.15 14.33 -4.72
CA PHE A 98 -20.96 13.17 -5.58
C PHE A 98 -22.16 12.96 -6.50
N LYS A 99 -21.91 12.78 -7.78
CA LYS A 99 -22.93 12.54 -8.79
C LYS A 99 -22.87 11.10 -9.27
N GLU A 100 -24.01 10.57 -9.68
CA GLU A 100 -24.07 9.29 -10.38
C GLU A 100 -23.13 9.31 -11.60
N GLY A 101 -22.33 8.26 -11.73
CA GLY A 101 -21.29 8.12 -12.76
C GLY A 101 -19.92 8.65 -12.37
N ASP A 102 -19.78 9.43 -11.30
CA ASP A 102 -18.48 9.89 -10.84
C ASP A 102 -17.58 8.70 -10.45
N TYR A 103 -16.30 8.78 -10.80
CA TYR A 103 -15.28 7.89 -10.23
C TYR A 103 -14.72 8.51 -8.96
N VAL A 104 -14.56 7.68 -7.93
CA VAL A 104 -14.13 8.13 -6.61
C VAL A 104 -13.04 7.20 -6.06
N THR A 105 -12.03 7.77 -5.38
CA THR A 105 -11.26 6.99 -4.41
C THR A 105 -12.11 6.77 -3.18
N SER A 106 -12.04 5.58 -2.61
CA SER A 106 -12.89 5.15 -1.51
C SER A 106 -12.09 4.43 -0.43
N PHE A 107 -12.66 4.39 0.78
CA PHE A 107 -12.31 3.39 1.78
C PHE A 107 -13.57 2.56 1.97
N THR A 108 -13.59 1.37 1.38
CA THR A 108 -14.79 0.60 1.14
C THR A 108 -14.63 -0.85 1.56
N ARG A 109 -15.74 -1.56 1.71
CA ARG A 109 -15.73 -2.99 1.97
C ARG A 109 -15.25 -3.76 0.73
N TRP A 110 -14.68 -4.92 0.95
CA TRP A 110 -14.37 -5.84 -0.15
C TRP A 110 -15.62 -6.58 -0.58
N GLU A 111 -16.38 -5.90 -1.39
CA GLU A 111 -17.66 -6.33 -1.96
C GLU A 111 -17.89 -5.67 -3.32
N GLU A 112 -18.87 -6.12 -4.10
CA GLU A 112 -19.13 -5.55 -5.44
C GLU A 112 -19.77 -4.17 -5.33
N TYR A 113 -20.70 -3.97 -4.39
CA TYR A 113 -21.39 -2.70 -4.15
C TYR A 113 -21.31 -2.35 -2.67
N SER A 114 -21.00 -1.11 -2.37
CA SER A 114 -20.88 -0.63 -0.98
C SER A 114 -21.72 0.63 -0.75
N LEU A 115 -22.49 0.61 0.32
CA LEU A 115 -23.11 1.82 0.86
C LEU A 115 -22.08 2.55 1.73
N ILE A 116 -21.85 3.83 1.41
CA ILE A 116 -20.90 4.71 2.12
C ILE A 116 -21.70 5.79 2.86
N PRO A 117 -21.94 5.64 4.16
CA PRO A 117 -22.71 6.60 4.95
C PRO A 117 -22.07 7.99 4.91
N GLY A 118 -22.89 8.99 4.57
CA GLY A 118 -22.48 10.38 4.47
C GLY A 118 -21.43 10.69 3.39
N GLY A 119 -21.08 9.74 2.51
CA GLY A 119 -19.99 9.88 1.55
C GLY A 119 -18.60 9.98 2.18
N ASN A 120 -18.44 9.48 3.41
CA ASN A 120 -17.20 9.59 4.16
C ASN A 120 -16.01 8.92 3.43
N ARG A 121 -14.85 9.61 3.42
CA ARG A 121 -13.62 9.16 2.76
C ARG A 121 -13.72 8.95 1.25
N LEU A 122 -14.77 9.41 0.60
CA LEU A 122 -14.84 9.50 -0.85
C LEU A 122 -14.13 10.77 -1.33
N LYS A 123 -13.44 10.66 -2.47
CA LYS A 123 -12.88 11.82 -3.19
C LYS A 123 -13.09 11.58 -4.68
N VAL A 124 -13.63 12.57 -5.38
CA VAL A 124 -13.82 12.51 -6.84
C VAL A 124 -12.44 12.41 -7.51
N ILE A 125 -12.35 11.52 -8.49
CA ILE A 125 -11.19 11.37 -9.36
C ILE A 125 -11.38 12.28 -10.57
N ASP A 126 -10.40 13.13 -10.83
CA ASP A 126 -10.34 13.87 -12.10
C ASP A 126 -9.87 12.93 -13.22
N THR A 127 -10.79 12.56 -14.09
CA THR A 127 -10.53 11.67 -15.22
C THR A 127 -9.96 12.38 -16.45
N SER A 128 -9.83 13.71 -16.43
CA SER A 128 -9.26 14.49 -17.54
C SER A 128 -7.81 14.14 -17.85
N GLU A 129 -7.10 13.60 -16.86
CA GLU A 129 -5.69 13.23 -16.97
C GLU A 129 -5.43 11.93 -17.75
N SER A 130 -6.49 11.18 -18.12
CA SER A 130 -6.40 9.95 -18.93
C SER A 130 -5.43 8.88 -18.37
N VAL A 131 -5.27 8.81 -17.05
CA VAL A 131 -4.48 7.76 -16.39
C VAL A 131 -5.38 6.59 -15.98
N PRO A 132 -4.86 5.34 -15.94
CA PRO A 132 -5.66 4.20 -15.50
C PRO A 132 -6.24 4.39 -14.10
N LEU A 133 -7.51 4.01 -13.91
CA LEU A 133 -8.17 4.12 -12.59
C LEU A 133 -7.46 3.30 -11.50
N SER A 134 -6.83 2.17 -11.87
CA SER A 134 -6.01 1.36 -10.95
C SER A 134 -4.87 2.15 -10.30
N TYR A 135 -4.34 3.19 -10.95
CA TYR A 135 -3.27 4.02 -10.39
C TYR A 135 -3.69 4.75 -9.11
N TYR A 136 -4.99 5.00 -8.93
CA TYR A 136 -5.52 5.66 -7.72
C TYR A 136 -5.62 4.76 -6.49
N VAL A 137 -5.43 3.43 -6.62
CA VAL A 137 -5.15 2.51 -5.49
C VAL A 137 -3.65 2.24 -5.33
N GLY A 138 -2.81 2.87 -6.15
CA GLY A 138 -1.37 2.64 -6.21
C GLY A 138 -0.53 3.91 -6.19
N CYS A 139 0.09 4.24 -7.33
CA CYS A 139 1.05 5.36 -7.43
C CYS A 139 0.40 6.74 -7.20
N LEU A 140 -0.87 6.91 -7.46
CA LEU A 140 -1.64 8.13 -7.15
C LEU A 140 -2.48 7.98 -5.86
N GLY A 141 -2.46 6.82 -5.23
CA GLY A 141 -3.20 6.49 -4.02
C GLY A 141 -2.33 6.46 -2.77
N MET A 142 -2.79 5.69 -1.77
CA MET A 142 -2.13 5.57 -0.46
C MET A 142 -0.66 5.11 -0.56
N PRO A 143 -0.29 4.08 -1.34
CA PRO A 143 1.11 3.67 -1.45
C PRO A 143 2.02 4.73 -2.07
N GLY A 144 1.55 5.46 -3.08
CA GLY A 144 2.29 6.56 -3.69
C GLY A 144 2.51 7.71 -2.73
N PHE A 145 1.46 8.10 -2.01
CA PHE A 145 1.56 9.16 -1.02
C PHE A 145 2.46 8.76 0.16
N THR A 146 2.44 7.49 0.56
CA THR A 146 3.37 6.94 1.56
C THR A 146 4.83 7.05 1.11
N ALA A 147 5.12 6.68 -0.14
CA ALA A 147 6.45 6.82 -0.72
C ALA A 147 6.92 8.28 -0.74
N TYR A 148 6.04 9.18 -1.16
CA TYR A 148 6.31 10.62 -1.23
C TYR A 148 6.62 11.22 0.13
N VAL A 149 5.73 11.01 1.12
CA VAL A 149 5.90 11.52 2.49
C VAL A 149 7.16 10.94 3.13
N GLY A 150 7.35 9.63 3.06
CA GLY A 150 8.51 8.97 3.65
C GLY A 150 9.83 9.46 3.08
N LEU A 151 9.90 9.68 1.75
CA LEU A 151 11.11 10.17 1.13
C LEU A 151 11.34 11.66 1.38
N TYR A 152 10.37 12.52 1.05
CA TYR A 152 10.60 13.97 1.03
C TYR A 152 10.41 14.64 2.40
N GLU A 153 9.46 14.17 3.22
CA GLU A 153 9.18 14.79 4.51
C GLU A 153 9.94 14.14 5.66
N ILE A 154 10.09 12.80 5.65
CA ILE A 154 10.76 12.09 6.74
C ILE A 154 12.27 11.98 6.49
N LEU A 155 12.69 11.48 5.33
CA LEU A 155 14.10 11.27 5.01
C LEU A 155 14.82 12.55 4.54
N LYS A 156 14.12 13.46 3.86
CA LYS A 156 14.66 14.76 3.38
C LYS A 156 15.95 14.58 2.58
N PRO A 157 15.88 13.96 1.40
CA PRO A 157 17.05 13.54 0.63
C PRO A 157 17.92 14.73 0.19
N LYS A 158 19.24 14.49 0.14
CA LYS A 158 20.21 15.40 -0.45
C LYS A 158 20.89 14.71 -1.62
N GLN A 159 21.08 15.43 -2.71
CA GLN A 159 21.75 14.91 -3.89
C GLN A 159 23.10 14.24 -3.54
N GLY A 160 23.35 13.07 -4.11
CA GLY A 160 24.56 12.29 -3.92
C GLY A 160 24.58 11.36 -2.70
N GLU A 161 23.56 11.41 -1.84
CA GLU A 161 23.40 10.46 -0.73
C GLU A 161 23.00 9.06 -1.23
N THR A 162 23.26 8.05 -0.41
CA THR A 162 22.88 6.66 -0.63
C THR A 162 21.59 6.33 0.13
N ILE A 163 20.58 5.82 -0.58
CA ILE A 163 19.38 5.26 0.04
C ILE A 163 19.31 3.75 -0.18
N TYR A 164 19.02 3.03 0.89
CA TYR A 164 18.61 1.63 0.83
C TYR A 164 17.10 1.51 1.01
N VAL A 165 16.46 0.65 0.21
CA VAL A 165 15.01 0.40 0.23
C VAL A 165 14.79 -1.12 0.38
N SER A 166 14.19 -1.55 1.47
CA SER A 166 13.75 -2.94 1.62
C SER A 166 12.37 -3.18 0.98
N ALA A 167 12.06 -4.42 0.59
CA ALA A 167 10.88 -4.77 -0.21
C ALA A 167 10.73 -3.84 -1.43
N ALA A 168 11.84 -3.58 -2.12
CA ALA A 168 11.99 -2.53 -3.12
C ALA A 168 11.08 -2.68 -4.33
N SER A 169 10.68 -3.90 -4.69
CA SER A 169 9.78 -4.17 -5.82
C SER A 169 8.29 -4.09 -5.50
N GLY A 170 7.93 -3.84 -4.23
CA GLY A 170 6.54 -3.71 -3.78
C GLY A 170 5.93 -2.36 -4.13
N ALA A 171 4.67 -2.16 -3.73
CA ALA A 171 3.88 -0.97 -4.07
C ALA A 171 4.57 0.35 -3.69
N VAL A 172 5.10 0.45 -2.47
CA VAL A 172 5.81 1.63 -1.97
C VAL A 172 7.24 1.67 -2.48
N GLY A 173 7.98 0.55 -2.37
CA GLY A 173 9.40 0.49 -2.70
C GLY A 173 9.70 0.89 -4.14
N GLN A 174 8.93 0.39 -5.13
CA GLN A 174 9.13 0.73 -6.54
C GLN A 174 9.03 2.23 -6.82
N LEU A 175 8.23 2.94 -6.02
CA LEU A 175 8.06 4.40 -6.16
C LEU A 175 9.16 5.16 -5.42
N VAL A 176 9.50 4.73 -4.20
CA VAL A 176 10.60 5.33 -3.41
C VAL A 176 11.90 5.35 -4.22
N GLY A 177 12.26 4.21 -4.83
CA GLY A 177 13.49 4.12 -5.61
C GLY A 177 13.54 5.08 -6.78
N GLN A 178 12.47 5.15 -7.56
CA GLN A 178 12.41 6.05 -8.72
C GLN A 178 12.36 7.53 -8.31
N LEU A 179 11.59 7.88 -7.27
CA LEU A 179 11.60 9.24 -6.72
C LEU A 179 12.98 9.61 -6.17
N ALA A 180 13.69 8.66 -5.55
CA ALA A 180 15.06 8.84 -5.08
C ALA A 180 16.05 9.06 -6.24
N LYS A 181 15.87 8.34 -7.35
CA LYS A 181 16.67 8.58 -8.59
C LYS A 181 16.42 9.98 -9.12
N LEU A 182 15.17 10.44 -9.17
CA LEU A 182 14.82 11.80 -9.59
C LEU A 182 15.42 12.88 -8.66
N ALA A 183 15.63 12.54 -7.37
CA ALA A 183 16.31 13.40 -6.41
C ALA A 183 17.86 13.31 -6.47
N GLY A 184 18.42 12.52 -7.39
CA GLY A 184 19.88 12.41 -7.59
C GLY A 184 20.60 11.53 -6.58
N LEU A 185 19.92 10.50 -6.02
CA LEU A 185 20.49 9.58 -5.04
C LEU A 185 21.12 8.35 -5.72
N TYR A 186 22.05 7.70 -5.00
CA TYR A 186 22.45 6.33 -5.26
C TYR A 186 21.46 5.40 -4.57
N VAL A 187 20.76 4.57 -5.35
CA VAL A 187 19.61 3.79 -4.88
C VAL A 187 19.91 2.31 -4.87
N VAL A 188 19.82 1.69 -3.71
CA VAL A 188 20.02 0.26 -3.50
C VAL A 188 18.72 -0.37 -3.01
N GLY A 189 18.35 -1.53 -3.56
CA GLY A 189 17.15 -2.24 -3.18
C GLY A 189 17.35 -3.71 -2.86
N SER A 190 16.45 -4.28 -2.06
CA SER A 190 16.36 -5.73 -1.92
C SER A 190 14.96 -6.26 -2.20
N ALA A 191 14.91 -7.46 -2.78
CA ALA A 191 13.68 -8.18 -3.08
C ALA A 191 13.91 -9.69 -2.96
N GLY A 192 12.85 -10.49 -3.06
CA GLY A 192 12.88 -11.92 -2.72
C GLY A 192 12.99 -12.88 -3.90
N SER A 193 13.28 -12.41 -5.12
CA SER A 193 13.50 -13.27 -6.30
C SER A 193 14.38 -12.59 -7.34
N GLN A 194 15.02 -13.37 -8.21
CA GLN A 194 15.84 -12.84 -9.29
C GLN A 194 15.02 -11.96 -10.25
N GLN A 195 13.83 -12.39 -10.64
CA GLN A 195 12.91 -11.60 -11.46
C GLN A 195 12.69 -10.18 -10.91
N LYS A 196 12.52 -10.06 -9.58
CA LYS A 196 12.34 -8.77 -8.93
C LYS A 196 13.62 -7.94 -8.91
N ILE A 197 14.79 -8.58 -8.80
CA ILE A 197 16.08 -7.89 -8.88
C ILE A 197 16.30 -7.32 -10.29
N ASP A 198 16.00 -8.10 -11.31
CA ASP A 198 16.10 -7.67 -12.71
C ASP A 198 15.14 -6.50 -12.98
N LEU A 199 13.90 -6.58 -12.48
CA LEU A 199 12.92 -5.50 -12.54
C LEU A 199 13.46 -4.20 -11.90
N LEU A 200 14.04 -4.28 -10.69
CA LEU A 200 14.60 -3.11 -10.00
C LEU A 200 15.69 -2.43 -10.83
N LYS A 201 16.59 -3.19 -11.43
CA LYS A 201 17.75 -2.68 -12.16
C LYS A 201 17.39 -2.22 -13.57
N GLU A 202 16.60 -3.02 -14.30
CA GLU A 202 16.37 -2.80 -15.74
C GLU A 202 15.20 -1.87 -16.02
N LYS A 203 14.19 -1.84 -15.12
CA LYS A 203 12.96 -1.07 -15.34
C LYS A 203 12.81 0.10 -14.37
N LEU A 204 13.19 -0.09 -13.10
CA LEU A 204 12.94 0.89 -12.04
C LEU A 204 14.16 1.76 -11.72
N GLY A 205 15.29 1.56 -12.44
CA GLY A 205 16.46 2.42 -12.39
C GLY A 205 17.26 2.38 -11.08
N TYR A 206 17.14 1.32 -10.28
CA TYR A 206 17.99 1.11 -9.10
C TYR A 206 19.45 0.93 -9.53
N ASP A 207 20.38 1.59 -8.86
CA ASP A 207 21.82 1.48 -9.17
C ASP A 207 22.35 0.09 -8.77
N ALA A 208 21.82 -0.49 -7.68
CA ALA A 208 22.16 -1.84 -7.26
C ALA A 208 20.95 -2.52 -6.59
N ALA A 209 20.90 -3.84 -6.68
CA ALA A 209 19.86 -4.62 -6.03
C ALA A 209 20.37 -6.04 -5.71
N PHE A 210 19.82 -6.64 -4.64
CA PHE A 210 20.17 -8.02 -4.24
C PHE A 210 18.95 -8.82 -3.78
N ASN A 211 19.02 -10.13 -4.00
CA ASN A 211 18.03 -11.07 -3.50
C ASN A 211 18.36 -11.45 -2.06
N TYR A 212 17.60 -10.88 -1.10
CA TYR A 212 17.82 -11.11 0.32
C TYR A 212 17.70 -12.59 0.75
N LYS A 213 16.97 -13.42 -0.02
CA LYS A 213 16.83 -14.86 0.26
C LYS A 213 18.09 -15.66 -0.08
N GLN A 214 18.99 -15.12 -0.91
CA GLN A 214 20.26 -15.74 -1.28
C GLN A 214 21.42 -15.28 -0.42
N GLU A 215 21.24 -14.21 0.39
CA GLU A 215 22.29 -13.69 1.27
C GLU A 215 22.20 -14.37 2.64
N THR A 216 23.31 -14.91 3.07
CA THR A 216 23.47 -15.52 4.42
C THR A 216 23.90 -14.52 5.48
N ASP A 217 24.52 -13.42 5.04
CA ASP A 217 25.00 -12.31 5.88
C ASP A 217 24.54 -10.96 5.27
N TYR A 218 23.52 -10.36 5.87
CA TYR A 218 23.01 -9.07 5.41
C TYR A 218 24.00 -7.92 5.62
N ASN A 219 24.89 -7.99 6.63
CA ASN A 219 25.94 -6.98 6.81
C ASN A 219 26.94 -7.00 5.65
N ALA A 220 27.39 -8.20 5.24
CA ALA A 220 28.27 -8.35 4.09
C ALA A 220 27.61 -7.88 2.79
N ALA A 221 26.34 -8.25 2.60
CA ALA A 221 25.56 -7.80 1.44
C ALA A 221 25.45 -6.26 1.39
N LEU A 222 25.04 -5.62 2.49
CA LEU A 222 24.91 -4.17 2.54
C LEU A 222 26.23 -3.44 2.31
N LYS A 223 27.35 -3.92 2.86
CA LYS A 223 28.70 -3.38 2.58
C LYS A 223 29.07 -3.48 1.10
N LYS A 224 28.72 -4.60 0.46
CA LYS A 224 28.99 -4.82 -0.97
C LYS A 224 28.19 -3.88 -1.86
N TYR A 225 26.86 -3.73 -1.59
CA TYR A 225 25.95 -2.97 -2.45
C TYR A 225 25.87 -1.48 -2.08
N CYS A 226 26.20 -1.10 -0.83
CA CYS A 226 26.31 0.27 -0.34
C CYS A 226 27.75 0.59 0.09
N PRO A 227 28.72 0.64 -0.86
CA PRO A 227 30.17 0.73 -0.50
C PRO A 227 30.54 2.03 0.21
N LYS A 228 29.70 3.08 0.12
CA LYS A 228 29.86 4.35 0.84
C LYS A 228 29.04 4.43 2.14
N GLY A 229 28.45 3.32 2.58
CA GLY A 229 27.49 3.27 3.68
C GLY A 229 26.08 3.72 3.25
N ILE A 230 25.18 3.80 4.22
CA ILE A 230 23.76 4.11 4.02
C ILE A 230 23.44 5.44 4.71
N ASP A 231 23.04 6.46 3.96
CA ASP A 231 22.62 7.74 4.50
C ASP A 231 21.13 7.73 4.88
N MET A 232 20.33 6.99 4.10
CA MET A 232 18.90 6.86 4.30
C MET A 232 18.44 5.42 4.14
N TYR A 233 17.50 5.02 4.99
CA TYR A 233 16.80 3.75 4.86
C TYR A 233 15.29 3.93 4.84
N PHE A 234 14.67 3.42 3.78
CA PHE A 234 13.21 3.32 3.70
C PHE A 234 12.82 1.92 4.16
N GLU A 235 12.33 1.84 5.40
CA GLU A 235 12.11 0.59 6.12
C GLU A 235 10.71 0.03 5.87
N ASN A 236 10.65 -1.17 5.28
CA ASN A 236 9.41 -1.90 5.03
C ASN A 236 9.39 -3.31 5.66
N VAL A 237 10.51 -3.78 6.23
CA VAL A 237 10.70 -5.21 6.55
C VAL A 237 10.92 -5.49 8.03
N GLY A 238 11.80 -4.75 8.71
CA GLY A 238 12.15 -4.98 10.12
C GLY A 238 13.11 -6.14 10.39
N GLY A 239 13.16 -6.56 11.63
CA GLY A 239 13.93 -7.72 12.09
C GLY A 239 15.43 -7.67 11.75
N LYS A 240 16.01 -8.80 11.37
CA LYS A 240 17.44 -8.93 11.04
C LYS A 240 17.93 -7.96 9.96
N MET A 241 17.07 -7.57 9.01
CA MET A 241 17.45 -6.59 7.99
C MET A 241 17.65 -5.20 8.62
N LEU A 242 16.75 -4.77 9.51
CA LEU A 242 16.90 -3.51 10.23
C LEU A 242 18.17 -3.51 11.10
N GLU A 243 18.48 -4.59 11.79
CA GLU A 243 19.75 -4.71 12.56
C GLU A 243 20.97 -4.54 11.66
N ALA A 244 21.01 -5.25 10.53
CA ALA A 244 22.10 -5.11 9.57
C ALA A 244 22.23 -3.70 9.01
N VAL A 245 21.09 -3.03 8.74
CA VAL A 245 21.09 -1.63 8.27
C VAL A 245 21.67 -0.71 9.34
N LEU A 246 21.27 -0.84 10.61
CA LEU A 246 21.80 -0.01 11.71
C LEU A 246 23.33 -0.08 11.79
N ASP A 247 23.93 -1.25 11.53
CA ASP A 247 25.39 -1.41 11.53
C ASP A 247 26.09 -0.80 10.31
N ASN A 248 25.35 -0.53 9.22
CA ASN A 248 25.88 0.01 7.97
C ASN A 248 25.44 1.47 7.70
N MET A 249 24.71 2.10 8.63
CA MET A 249 24.32 3.49 8.55
C MET A 249 25.50 4.45 8.72
N ASN A 250 25.55 5.46 7.88
CA ASN A 250 26.43 6.60 8.03
C ASN A 250 26.05 7.45 9.27
N LYS A 251 27.00 8.28 9.74
CA LYS A 251 26.71 9.25 10.80
C LYS A 251 25.62 10.21 10.34
N PHE A 252 24.65 10.48 11.25
CA PHE A 252 23.47 11.32 10.97
C PHE A 252 22.51 10.73 9.92
N GLY A 253 22.57 9.42 9.70
CA GLY A 253 21.65 8.72 8.83
C GLY A 253 20.20 8.82 9.32
N ARG A 254 19.27 8.61 8.39
CA ARG A 254 17.82 8.74 8.64
C ARG A 254 17.10 7.46 8.23
N ILE A 255 16.18 6.99 9.06
CA ILE A 255 15.34 5.81 8.79
C ILE A 255 13.88 6.22 8.84
N ALA A 256 13.17 6.07 7.75
CA ALA A 256 11.71 6.19 7.69
C ALA A 256 11.10 4.81 7.90
N VAL A 257 10.48 4.59 9.06
CA VAL A 257 9.84 3.31 9.40
C VAL A 257 8.42 3.33 8.86
N CYS A 258 8.23 2.71 7.70
CA CYS A 258 6.97 2.60 6.98
C CYS A 258 6.20 1.32 7.36
N GLY A 259 6.92 0.21 7.52
CA GLY A 259 6.34 -1.08 7.82
C GLY A 259 7.39 -2.12 8.24
N LEU A 260 6.93 -3.20 8.87
CA LEU A 260 7.76 -4.26 9.41
C LEU A 260 7.20 -5.63 8.97
N ILE A 261 7.04 -5.82 7.65
CA ILE A 261 6.28 -6.96 7.09
C ILE A 261 6.81 -8.32 7.53
N SER A 262 8.11 -8.46 7.81
CA SER A 262 8.69 -9.72 8.30
C SER A 262 8.23 -10.08 9.72
N GLN A 263 7.58 -9.14 10.43
CA GLN A 263 7.13 -9.30 11.81
C GLN A 263 5.61 -9.52 11.93
N TYR A 264 4.84 -9.26 10.88
CA TYR A 264 3.38 -9.23 10.95
C TYR A 264 2.74 -10.57 11.28
N ASP A 265 3.33 -11.67 10.79
CA ASP A 265 2.86 -13.04 11.06
C ASP A 265 3.44 -13.65 12.33
N LYS A 266 4.37 -12.96 12.99
CA LYS A 266 4.98 -13.45 14.23
C LYS A 266 4.08 -13.15 15.42
N GLU A 267 3.92 -14.12 16.29
CA GLU A 267 3.28 -13.94 17.59
C GLU A 267 4.14 -13.03 18.48
N ASN A 268 5.44 -13.33 18.54
CA ASN A 268 6.44 -12.51 19.19
C ASN A 268 7.37 -11.93 18.13
N SER A 269 7.37 -10.61 17.97
CA SER A 269 8.28 -9.92 17.07
C SER A 269 9.73 -10.09 17.51
N ASP A 270 10.65 -10.14 16.52
CA ASP A 270 12.09 -10.13 16.82
C ASP A 270 12.47 -8.81 17.49
N GLY A 271 13.33 -8.88 18.51
CA GLY A 271 13.94 -7.69 19.11
C GLY A 271 14.98 -7.06 18.17
N ILE A 272 15.34 -5.80 18.42
CA ILE A 272 16.47 -5.11 17.78
C ILE A 272 17.57 -4.94 18.82
N HIS A 273 18.67 -5.69 18.68
CA HIS A 273 19.68 -5.84 19.72
C HIS A 273 20.79 -4.79 19.66
N ASN A 274 20.90 -4.03 18.55
CA ASN A 274 21.96 -3.06 18.32
C ASN A 274 21.46 -1.60 18.29
N LEU A 275 20.40 -1.27 19.03
CA LEU A 275 19.86 0.10 19.12
C LEU A 275 20.89 1.14 19.61
N SER A 276 21.98 0.71 20.27
CA SER A 276 23.11 1.58 20.64
C SER A 276 23.74 2.28 19.42
N ARG A 277 23.53 1.74 18.21
CA ARG A 277 23.95 2.37 16.95
C ARG A 277 23.28 3.72 16.72
N LEU A 278 22.04 3.90 17.20
CA LEU A 278 21.35 5.21 17.16
C LEU A 278 22.19 6.29 17.85
N ILE A 279 22.82 5.97 18.98
CA ILE A 279 23.68 6.89 19.74
C ILE A 279 25.00 7.09 19.01
N SER A 280 25.72 5.99 18.73
CA SER A 280 27.11 6.04 18.21
C SER A 280 27.19 6.69 16.81
N ALA A 281 26.20 6.48 15.96
CA ALA A 281 26.10 7.10 14.62
C ALA A 281 25.13 8.29 14.57
N ARG A 282 24.46 8.68 15.67
CA ARG A 282 23.45 9.77 15.76
C ARG A 282 22.37 9.61 14.70
N ILE A 283 21.85 8.38 14.54
CA ILE A 283 20.82 8.03 13.57
C ILE A 283 19.47 8.55 14.06
N THR A 284 18.68 9.15 13.16
CA THR A 284 17.27 9.44 13.38
C THR A 284 16.42 8.31 12.81
N MET A 285 15.64 7.64 13.64
CA MET A 285 14.67 6.62 13.22
C MET A 285 13.26 7.09 13.57
N ARG A 286 12.39 7.23 12.56
CA ARG A 286 11.06 7.81 12.74
C ARG A 286 9.99 6.97 12.05
N GLY A 287 8.96 6.54 12.83
CA GLY A 287 7.71 6.02 12.29
C GLY A 287 6.85 7.15 11.74
N PHE A 288 6.03 6.87 10.73
CA PHE A 288 5.13 7.85 10.14
C PHE A 288 3.88 7.20 9.54
N LEU A 289 2.81 7.97 9.49
CA LEU A 289 1.60 7.66 8.72
C LEU A 289 1.39 8.78 7.69
N GLN A 290 1.16 8.40 6.44
CA GLN A 290 0.95 9.40 5.37
C GLN A 290 -0.26 10.31 5.64
N GLY A 291 -1.28 9.81 6.38
CA GLY A 291 -2.48 10.58 6.73
C GLY A 291 -2.20 11.82 7.58
N ASP A 292 -1.12 11.81 8.40
CA ASP A 292 -0.72 12.96 9.22
C ASP A 292 -0.18 14.13 8.37
N HIS A 293 0.07 13.88 7.08
CA HIS A 293 0.62 14.82 6.12
C HIS A 293 -0.37 15.16 4.99
N ALA A 294 -1.69 15.07 5.26
CA ALA A 294 -2.74 15.26 4.25
C ALA A 294 -2.65 16.61 3.50
N ASN A 295 -2.07 17.64 4.12
CA ASN A 295 -1.78 18.93 3.51
C ASN A 295 -0.84 18.86 2.29
N LEU A 296 0.00 17.82 2.19
CA LEU A 296 0.91 17.60 1.06
C LEU A 296 0.25 16.85 -0.11
N GLN A 297 -0.97 16.35 0.06
CA GLN A 297 -1.63 15.53 -0.96
C GLN A 297 -1.84 16.25 -2.31
N PRO A 298 -2.22 17.54 -2.36
CA PRO A 298 -2.33 18.24 -3.64
C PRO A 298 -1.00 18.36 -4.38
N GLU A 299 0.09 18.69 -3.69
CA GLU A 299 1.44 18.76 -4.27
C GLU A 299 1.91 17.40 -4.78
N PHE A 300 1.70 16.35 -3.97
CA PHE A 300 1.98 14.97 -4.36
C PHE A 300 1.28 14.60 -5.66
N LEU A 301 -0.05 14.79 -5.76
CA LEU A 301 -0.81 14.45 -6.96
C LEU A 301 -0.31 15.22 -8.19
N GLN A 302 -0.08 16.52 -8.05
CA GLN A 302 0.44 17.35 -9.13
C GLN A 302 1.78 16.84 -9.64
N LYS A 303 2.73 16.53 -8.75
CA LYS A 303 4.04 16.01 -9.11
C LYS A 303 3.97 14.65 -9.78
N MET A 304 3.21 13.72 -9.19
CA MET A 304 3.12 12.35 -9.71
C MET A 304 2.45 12.32 -11.09
N LEU A 305 1.37 13.08 -11.29
CA LEU A 305 0.74 13.22 -12.60
C LEU A 305 1.71 13.85 -13.63
N GLY A 306 2.49 14.86 -13.23
CA GLY A 306 3.53 15.43 -14.06
C GLY A 306 4.58 14.40 -14.47
N TYR A 307 5.06 13.60 -13.54
CA TYR A 307 6.03 12.54 -13.84
C TYR A 307 5.47 11.43 -14.74
N LEU A 308 4.19 11.09 -14.59
CA LEU A 308 3.50 10.15 -15.49
C LEU A 308 3.41 10.69 -16.90
N LYS A 309 2.97 11.95 -17.07
CA LYS A 309 2.89 12.62 -18.38
C LYS A 309 4.23 12.71 -19.09
N GLU A 310 5.31 12.92 -18.34
CA GLU A 310 6.67 13.04 -18.85
C GLU A 310 7.37 11.67 -18.98
N ASN A 311 6.68 10.55 -18.72
CA ASN A 311 7.24 9.19 -18.70
C ASN A 311 8.49 9.06 -17.81
N LYS A 312 8.54 9.83 -16.72
CA LYS A 312 9.69 9.86 -15.79
C LYS A 312 9.74 8.70 -14.83
N PHE A 313 8.66 7.92 -14.71
CA PHE A 313 8.69 6.69 -13.95
C PHE A 313 7.80 5.60 -14.55
N VAL A 314 8.12 4.36 -14.20
CA VAL A 314 7.41 3.16 -14.61
C VAL A 314 6.63 2.66 -13.40
N TYR A 315 5.38 2.25 -13.60
CA TYR A 315 4.56 1.69 -12.54
C TYR A 315 4.14 0.26 -12.89
N ILE A 316 4.43 -0.67 -11.97
CA ILE A 316 4.18 -2.10 -12.16
C ILE A 316 3.06 -2.52 -11.23
N GLU A 317 2.03 -3.12 -11.82
CA GLU A 317 0.86 -3.66 -11.15
C GLU A 317 0.79 -5.17 -11.30
N ASP A 318 0.38 -5.86 -10.26
CA ASP A 318 0.05 -7.29 -10.25
C ASP A 318 -1.46 -7.38 -9.98
N ILE A 319 -2.24 -7.62 -11.03
CA ILE A 319 -3.70 -7.53 -10.99
C ILE A 319 -4.29 -8.93 -11.02
N ASP A 320 -5.05 -9.27 -9.97
CA ASP A 320 -5.94 -10.41 -9.95
C ASP A 320 -7.39 -9.94 -10.20
N GLU A 321 -8.20 -10.72 -10.92
CA GLU A 321 -9.56 -10.35 -11.30
C GLU A 321 -10.62 -11.15 -10.54
N GLY A 322 -11.71 -10.47 -10.18
CA GLY A 322 -12.86 -11.03 -9.45
C GLY A 322 -12.63 -11.16 -7.95
N LEU A 323 -13.71 -11.01 -7.17
CA LEU A 323 -13.63 -11.15 -5.71
C LEU A 323 -13.27 -12.57 -5.26
N GLU A 324 -13.45 -13.59 -6.11
CA GLU A 324 -13.03 -14.95 -5.87
C GLU A 324 -11.51 -15.08 -5.71
N SER A 325 -10.75 -14.25 -6.41
CA SER A 325 -9.28 -14.21 -6.32
C SER A 325 -8.76 -13.39 -5.14
N ALA A 326 -9.63 -12.66 -4.45
CA ALA A 326 -9.26 -11.65 -3.44
C ALA A 326 -8.42 -12.23 -2.31
N VAL A 327 -8.82 -13.38 -1.78
CA VAL A 327 -8.12 -14.05 -0.66
C VAL A 327 -6.75 -14.52 -1.12
N GLY A 328 -6.67 -15.19 -2.27
CA GLY A 328 -5.41 -15.64 -2.86
C GLY A 328 -4.45 -14.47 -3.15
N ALA A 329 -4.95 -13.35 -3.68
CA ALA A 329 -4.19 -12.14 -3.92
C ALA A 329 -3.63 -11.54 -2.62
N PHE A 330 -4.42 -11.54 -1.54
CA PHE A 330 -3.97 -11.05 -0.25
C PHE A 330 -2.92 -11.96 0.40
N VAL A 331 -3.11 -13.27 0.38
CA VAL A 331 -2.12 -14.26 0.87
C VAL A 331 -0.84 -14.20 0.03
N LYS A 332 -0.95 -14.07 -1.31
CA LYS A 332 0.17 -13.86 -2.23
C LYS A 332 0.99 -12.62 -1.85
N LEU A 333 0.32 -11.49 -1.55
CA LEU A 333 0.97 -10.26 -1.10
C LEU A 333 1.76 -10.48 0.19
N LEU A 334 1.13 -11.06 1.23
CA LEU A 334 1.78 -11.27 2.54
C LEU A 334 2.97 -12.22 2.48
N SER A 335 2.95 -13.19 1.57
CA SER A 335 4.07 -14.10 1.31
C SER A 335 5.16 -13.54 0.39
N GLY A 336 4.94 -12.32 -0.14
CA GLY A 336 5.86 -11.69 -1.09
C GLY A 336 5.87 -12.36 -2.45
N GLY A 337 4.76 -12.95 -2.89
CA GLY A 337 4.61 -13.57 -4.20
C GLY A 337 4.29 -12.58 -5.33
N ASN A 338 3.72 -11.42 -5.02
CA ASN A 338 3.36 -10.40 -5.99
C ASN A 338 4.57 -9.69 -6.62
N VAL A 339 4.42 -9.18 -7.83
CA VAL A 339 5.41 -8.36 -8.54
C VAL A 339 4.83 -6.95 -8.76
N GLY A 340 5.40 -5.95 -8.10
CA GLY A 340 4.80 -4.60 -8.10
C GLY A 340 3.67 -4.44 -7.08
N LYS A 341 2.71 -3.57 -7.36
CA LYS A 341 1.52 -3.35 -6.54
C LYS A 341 0.48 -4.43 -6.78
N GLN A 342 0.13 -5.18 -5.73
CA GLN A 342 -1.01 -6.09 -5.77
C GLN A 342 -2.32 -5.29 -5.85
N ILE A 343 -3.15 -5.60 -6.81
CA ILE A 343 -4.47 -4.99 -7.03
C ILE A 343 -5.50 -6.08 -7.28
N LEU A 344 -6.70 -5.87 -6.78
CA LEU A 344 -7.86 -6.67 -7.12
C LEU A 344 -8.79 -5.85 -8.02
N LYS A 345 -9.00 -6.30 -9.26
CA LYS A 345 -10.01 -5.74 -10.15
C LYS A 345 -11.33 -6.46 -9.90
N VAL A 346 -12.30 -5.76 -9.32
CA VAL A 346 -13.61 -6.32 -8.93
C VAL A 346 -14.55 -6.38 -10.12
N ALA A 347 -14.60 -5.30 -10.88
CA ALA A 347 -15.50 -5.17 -12.03
C ALA A 347 -14.86 -4.31 -13.13
N THR A 348 -15.37 -4.46 -14.32
CA THR A 348 -15.20 -3.48 -15.40
C THR A 348 -16.25 -2.37 -15.24
N ASP A 349 -15.93 -1.21 -15.79
CA ASP A 349 -16.85 -0.06 -15.84
C ASP A 349 -18.06 -0.37 -16.75
#